data_fe7980dc8816a63ab950ca04a47cb1a6
#
_entry.id   fe7980dc8816a63ab950ca04a47cb1a6
#
_cell.length_a   1.000
_cell.length_b   1.000
_cell.length_c   1.000
_cell.angle_alpha   90.00
_cell.angle_beta   90.00
_cell.angle_gamma   90.00
#
_symmetry.space_group_name_H-M   'P 1'
#
loop_
_entity.id
_entity.type
_entity.pdbx_description
1 polymer ?
#
loop_
_entity_poly.entity_id
_entity_poly.type
_entity_poly.pdbx_seq_one_letter_code
_entity_poly.pdbx_strand_id
1 'polypeptide(L)'
;ELQQLEDAIMNEDKTAVKPDIVGKSAVNIAKLSGISVPEKTKLLVAEIDGIGKDYPLSREKLSPLLAMVTAKSTRHALQICEDTLKFGGLGHTAVIHTEDSQLQQKFGLKMKACRVLVNTPSAVGGIGNMYNELIPSLTLGCGSYGRNSISHNVSAVDLLNIKTIAKRRNNMQWFKLPPKVYFEENSVMYLTEMDNVERAMIVCDPGMVNIGYTDIVEQVLRRRENQPQIKVFNEVEPNPSTHTVYKGLEMFMNFQPDTIIALGGGSAMDAAKAIWMFFEHPETSFFGAKQKFLDIRKRTYKISKPKNAKFICIPTTSGTGSEVTPFAVITDSETHVKYPLADYALTPDIAIVDPQFVLSVPKDVAADTGMDVLTHAIESYVSVMASDYTRGLSLQAIKLTFDYLKSSVQENDKHSREKMHNASTMAGMAFANAFLGISHSIAHKIGGEYGIPHGRTNAILLPHVIRYNAKDPQKHTLFPKYDFFRADTDYANIAKFLGLKGNTTEELVDALANAVYDLGCSIGIDMNLKSQGVTEELLHSTIDRMAELAFEDQCTTANPKEPLISELKGIIERAYDYER
;
A
#
# COMPACT_ATOMS: atom_id res chain seq x y z
N GLU A 1 10.42 7.16 60.64
CA GLU A 1 11.57 7.53 59.80
C GLU A 1 11.17 7.94 58.39
N LEU A 2 10.30 7.17 57.70
CA LEU A 2 9.83 7.54 56.33
C LEU A 2 9.14 8.90 56.34
N GLN A 3 8.20 9.15 57.24
CA GLN A 3 7.51 10.42 57.36
C GLN A 3 8.45 11.57 57.71
N GLN A 4 9.42 11.34 58.57
CA GLN A 4 10.44 12.35 58.95
C GLN A 4 11.30 12.71 57.74
N LEU A 5 11.70 11.72 56.94
CA LEU A 5 12.42 11.92 55.69
C LEU A 5 11.57 12.72 54.70
N GLU A 6 10.33 12.37 54.51
CA GLU A 6 9.39 13.02 53.58
C GLU A 6 9.19 14.49 53.94
N ASP A 7 8.89 14.78 55.20
CA ASP A 7 8.67 16.15 55.71
C ASP A 7 9.94 17.01 55.64
N ALA A 8 11.11 16.39 55.82
CA ALA A 8 12.40 17.11 55.73
C ALA A 8 12.79 17.50 54.29
N ILE A 9 12.50 16.65 53.32
CA ILE A 9 13.00 16.79 51.96
C ILE A 9 11.97 17.30 50.94
N MET A 10 10.67 17.09 51.15
CA MET A 10 9.62 17.57 50.26
C MET A 10 9.12 18.96 50.67
N ASN A 11 8.65 19.75 49.67
CA ASN A 11 7.91 20.98 49.94
C ASN A 11 6.58 20.72 50.68
N GLU A 12 5.92 21.74 51.14
CA GLU A 12 4.65 21.62 51.90
C GLU A 12 3.56 20.83 51.14
N ASP A 13 3.46 21.06 49.82
CA ASP A 13 2.48 20.38 48.96
C ASP A 13 2.94 18.98 48.50
N LYS A 14 4.14 18.53 48.90
CA LYS A 14 4.75 17.25 48.49
C LYS A 14 4.88 17.09 46.99
N THR A 15 4.89 18.17 46.22
CA THR A 15 4.97 18.18 44.75
C THR A 15 6.39 18.29 44.22
N ALA A 16 7.34 18.74 45.03
CA ALA A 16 8.74 18.93 44.66
C ALA A 16 9.67 18.72 45.86
N VAL A 17 10.94 18.43 45.58
CA VAL A 17 12.02 18.38 46.57
C VAL A 17 12.43 19.79 46.95
N LYS A 18 12.66 20.05 48.25
CA LYS A 18 13.20 21.34 48.69
C LYS A 18 14.57 21.61 48.05
N PRO A 19 14.83 22.83 47.56
CA PRO A 19 16.12 23.18 46.96
C PRO A 19 17.32 22.89 47.84
N ASP A 20 17.17 23.06 49.15
CA ASP A 20 18.23 22.85 50.11
C ASP A 20 18.73 21.41 50.25
N ILE A 21 17.99 20.44 49.71
CA ILE A 21 18.35 19.03 49.74
C ILE A 21 19.17 18.62 48.52
N VAL A 22 19.03 19.33 47.42
CA VAL A 22 19.72 19.02 46.16
C VAL A 22 21.24 19.07 46.36
N GLY A 23 21.93 17.98 46.00
CA GLY A 23 23.39 17.87 46.10
C GLY A 23 23.93 17.67 47.52
N LYS A 24 23.10 17.53 48.55
CA LYS A 24 23.55 17.22 49.93
C LYS A 24 23.98 15.76 50.06
N SER A 25 24.93 15.51 50.99
CA SER A 25 25.33 14.13 51.32
C SER A 25 24.23 13.37 52.08
N ALA A 26 24.26 12.04 52.03
CA ALA A 26 23.34 11.17 52.75
C ALA A 26 23.29 11.45 54.25
N VAL A 27 24.45 11.69 54.86
CA VAL A 27 24.56 12.04 56.28
C VAL A 27 23.89 13.38 56.61
N ASN A 28 24.05 14.38 55.75
CA ASN A 28 23.40 15.68 55.93
C ASN A 28 21.88 15.59 55.77
N ILE A 29 21.39 14.80 54.83
CA ILE A 29 19.95 14.57 54.64
C ILE A 29 19.38 13.86 55.84
N ALA A 30 20.02 12.81 56.34
CA ALA A 30 19.60 12.11 57.55
C ALA A 30 19.55 13.05 58.75
N LYS A 31 20.58 13.90 58.95
CA LYS A 31 20.60 14.88 60.01
C LYS A 31 19.45 15.89 59.95
N LEU A 32 19.15 16.39 58.73
CA LEU A 32 18.02 17.31 58.51
C LEU A 32 16.66 16.64 58.80
N SER A 33 16.58 15.33 58.61
CA SER A 33 15.41 14.53 58.87
C SER A 33 15.32 14.01 60.30
N GLY A 34 16.30 14.38 61.16
CA GLY A 34 16.36 13.88 62.54
C GLY A 34 16.68 12.38 62.69
N ILE A 35 17.28 11.79 61.64
CA ILE A 35 17.62 10.37 61.58
C ILE A 35 19.11 10.21 61.84
N SER A 36 19.51 9.33 62.76
CA SER A 36 20.89 9.03 63.03
C SER A 36 21.43 7.94 62.12
N VAL A 37 22.53 8.23 61.42
CA VAL A 37 23.20 7.27 60.54
C VAL A 37 24.71 7.32 60.74
N PRO A 38 25.46 6.26 60.47
CA PRO A 38 26.93 6.30 60.54
C PRO A 38 27.53 7.36 59.62
N GLU A 39 28.63 8.01 60.08
CA GLU A 39 29.29 9.05 59.28
C GLU A 39 29.80 8.64 57.89
N LYS A 40 30.00 7.33 57.68
CA LYS A 40 30.44 6.75 56.39
C LYS A 40 29.25 6.45 55.45
N THR A 41 28.01 6.77 55.79
CA THR A 41 26.82 6.49 54.99
C THR A 41 26.87 7.26 53.68
N LYS A 42 26.82 6.54 52.56
CA LYS A 42 26.90 7.08 51.19
C LYS A 42 25.54 7.23 50.53
N LEU A 43 24.56 6.44 50.95
CA LEU A 43 23.25 6.35 50.35
C LEU A 43 22.20 6.07 51.42
N LEU A 44 21.07 6.74 51.35
CA LEU A 44 19.84 6.40 52.07
C LEU A 44 18.90 5.67 51.13
N VAL A 45 18.21 4.64 51.62
CA VAL A 45 17.22 3.90 50.87
C VAL A 45 15.90 3.94 51.65
N ALA A 46 14.88 4.49 51.06
CA ALA A 46 13.54 4.53 51.60
C ALA A 46 12.69 3.43 50.94
N GLU A 47 12.29 2.42 51.67
CA GLU A 47 11.37 1.41 51.19
C GLU A 47 9.95 1.97 51.24
N ILE A 48 9.26 1.96 50.07
CA ILE A 48 7.92 2.52 49.88
C ILE A 48 7.02 1.52 49.18
N ASP A 49 5.71 1.61 49.38
CA ASP A 49 4.75 0.62 48.91
C ASP A 49 4.21 0.89 47.49
N GLY A 50 4.55 2.04 46.89
CA GLY A 50 4.01 2.40 45.59
C GLY A 50 4.70 3.61 44.93
N ILE A 51 4.19 4.01 43.78
CA ILE A 51 4.69 5.12 42.95
C ILE A 51 3.57 6.14 42.74
N GLY A 52 3.91 7.42 42.71
CA GLY A 52 2.99 8.48 42.35
C GLY A 52 2.78 9.51 43.46
N LYS A 53 1.70 10.26 43.41
CA LYS A 53 1.43 11.40 44.31
C LYS A 53 1.29 10.98 45.78
N ASP A 54 0.76 9.80 46.02
CA ASP A 54 0.57 9.25 47.39
C ASP A 54 1.88 8.73 48.00
N TYR A 55 2.93 8.66 47.19
CA TYR A 55 4.28 8.23 47.55
C TYR A 55 5.33 9.26 47.08
N PRO A 56 5.39 10.45 47.69
CA PRO A 56 6.20 11.56 47.22
C PRO A 56 7.70 11.24 47.09
N LEU A 57 8.22 10.35 47.94
CA LEU A 57 9.59 9.86 47.86
C LEU A 57 9.90 9.08 46.59
N SER A 58 8.90 8.70 45.79
CA SER A 58 9.11 8.09 44.45
C SER A 58 9.58 9.08 43.41
N ARG A 59 9.55 10.41 43.65
CA ARG A 59 10.08 11.44 42.74
C ARG A 59 11.60 11.41 42.67
N GLU A 60 12.12 11.94 41.57
CA GLU A 60 13.53 12.26 41.46
C GLU A 60 13.95 13.31 42.51
N LYS A 61 15.07 13.06 43.22
CA LYS A 61 15.47 13.87 44.35
C LYS A 61 16.82 14.60 44.17
N LEU A 62 17.55 14.30 43.09
CA LEU A 62 18.89 14.84 42.78
C LEU A 62 19.83 14.80 44.00
N SER A 63 19.75 13.76 44.80
CA SER A 63 20.42 13.57 46.07
C SER A 63 20.62 12.08 46.36
N PRO A 64 21.54 11.68 47.25
CA PRO A 64 21.81 10.26 47.54
C PRO A 64 20.72 9.65 48.47
N LEU A 65 19.49 9.75 48.03
CA LEU A 65 18.32 9.11 48.61
C LEU A 65 17.52 8.40 47.54
N LEU A 66 17.46 7.09 47.57
CA LEU A 66 16.69 6.25 46.66
C LEU A 66 15.37 5.81 47.29
N ALA A 67 14.34 5.76 46.50
CA ALA A 67 13.11 5.01 46.80
C ALA A 67 13.26 3.57 46.28
N MET A 68 12.86 2.61 47.08
CA MET A 68 12.85 1.19 46.75
C MET A 68 11.42 0.63 46.87
N VAL A 69 10.97 -0.06 45.85
CA VAL A 69 9.68 -0.74 45.78
C VAL A 69 9.90 -2.22 45.52
N THR A 70 9.34 -3.08 46.33
CA THR A 70 9.42 -4.53 46.12
C THR A 70 8.31 -5.01 45.19
N ALA A 71 8.70 -5.63 44.06
CA ALA A 71 7.76 -6.15 43.09
C ALA A 71 7.40 -7.62 43.35
N LYS A 72 6.11 -7.96 43.15
CA LYS A 72 5.58 -9.34 43.36
C LYS A 72 5.94 -10.29 42.18
N SER A 73 6.29 -9.76 41.04
CA SER A 73 6.64 -10.54 39.82
C SER A 73 7.37 -9.64 38.80
N THR A 74 7.99 -10.24 37.82
CA THR A 74 8.63 -9.52 36.68
C THR A 74 7.64 -8.60 35.96
N ARG A 75 6.40 -9.05 35.75
CA ARG A 75 5.35 -8.22 35.14
C ARG A 75 5.04 -6.99 36.00
N HIS A 76 4.94 -7.17 37.32
CA HIS A 76 4.71 -6.08 38.28
C HIS A 76 5.91 -5.13 38.32
N ALA A 77 7.14 -5.63 38.31
CA ALA A 77 8.34 -4.79 38.24
C ALA A 77 8.36 -3.90 36.98
N LEU A 78 8.07 -4.47 35.82
CA LEU A 78 7.99 -3.70 34.57
C LEU A 78 6.89 -2.61 34.63
N GLN A 79 5.77 -2.86 35.29
CA GLN A 79 4.72 -1.88 35.47
C GLN A 79 5.16 -0.74 36.41
N ILE A 80 5.77 -1.06 37.54
CA ILE A 80 6.34 -0.08 38.46
C ILE A 80 7.34 0.84 37.75
N CYS A 81 8.25 0.26 36.94
CA CYS A 81 9.23 1.05 36.17
C CYS A 81 8.55 1.98 35.17
N GLU A 82 7.52 1.51 34.46
CA GLU A 82 6.77 2.35 33.54
C GLU A 82 6.06 3.51 34.27
N ASP A 83 5.45 3.24 35.40
CA ASP A 83 4.72 4.24 36.20
C ASP A 83 5.69 5.25 36.84
N THR A 84 6.87 4.81 37.26
CA THR A 84 7.95 5.69 37.71
C THR A 84 8.38 6.65 36.60
N LEU A 85 8.57 6.16 35.36
CA LEU A 85 8.91 7.02 34.22
C LEU A 85 7.81 8.03 33.90
N LYS A 86 6.55 7.62 33.96
CA LYS A 86 5.39 8.52 33.74
C LYS A 86 5.29 9.60 34.82
N PHE A 87 5.62 9.26 36.05
CA PHE A 87 5.54 10.18 37.18
C PHE A 87 6.63 11.26 37.16
N GLY A 88 7.86 10.89 36.77
CA GLY A 88 8.94 11.87 36.66
C GLY A 88 10.20 11.32 36.01
N GLY A 89 10.32 11.42 34.70
CA GLY A 89 11.55 10.94 34.02
C GLY A 89 11.32 10.46 32.60
N LEU A 90 10.14 10.76 32.03
CA LEU A 90 9.83 10.41 30.66
C LEU A 90 10.93 10.83 29.68
N GLY A 91 11.39 9.86 28.90
CA GLY A 91 12.40 10.06 27.86
C GLY A 91 13.86 10.03 28.35
N HIS A 92 14.13 10.08 29.67
CA HIS A 92 15.50 10.19 30.14
C HIS A 92 16.27 8.87 30.09
N THR A 93 16.33 8.11 31.14
CA THR A 93 17.15 6.90 31.25
C THR A 93 16.44 5.85 32.12
N ALA A 94 16.48 4.60 31.69
CA ALA A 94 16.03 3.45 32.47
C ALA A 94 17.14 2.40 32.53
N VAL A 95 17.23 1.67 33.67
CA VAL A 95 18.29 0.68 33.91
C VAL A 95 17.67 -0.64 34.29
N ILE A 96 18.24 -1.72 33.76
CA ILE A 96 17.92 -3.09 34.17
C ILE A 96 19.21 -3.85 34.53
N HIS A 97 19.16 -4.60 35.62
CA HIS A 97 20.22 -5.53 36.00
C HIS A 97 19.72 -6.96 35.86
N THR A 98 20.14 -7.65 34.83
CA THR A 98 19.74 -9.04 34.55
C THR A 98 20.64 -9.64 33.47
N GLU A 99 20.83 -10.95 33.49
CA GLU A 99 21.49 -11.72 32.42
C GLU A 99 20.48 -12.31 31.41
N ASP A 100 19.18 -12.21 31.67
CA ASP A 100 18.14 -12.67 30.76
C ASP A 100 17.96 -11.68 29.58
N SER A 101 18.47 -12.08 28.40
CA SER A 101 18.43 -11.28 27.18
C SER A 101 17.01 -11.00 26.67
N GLN A 102 16.06 -11.91 26.90
CA GLN A 102 14.66 -11.71 26.51
C GLN A 102 14.00 -10.64 27.40
N LEU A 103 14.35 -10.67 28.69
CA LEU A 103 13.87 -9.65 29.62
C LEU A 103 14.51 -8.30 29.35
N GLN A 104 15.79 -8.25 28.98
CA GLN A 104 16.47 -7.02 28.54
C GLN A 104 15.75 -6.37 27.35
N GLN A 105 15.45 -7.15 26.32
CA GLN A 105 14.72 -6.70 25.13
C GLN A 105 13.30 -6.22 25.48
N LYS A 106 12.55 -7.00 26.26
CA LYS A 106 11.21 -6.66 26.71
C LYS A 106 11.18 -5.36 27.53
N PHE A 107 12.16 -5.17 28.40
CA PHE A 107 12.34 -3.94 29.17
C PHE A 107 12.62 -2.76 28.23
N GLY A 108 13.54 -2.90 27.31
CA GLY A 108 13.90 -1.88 26.33
C GLY A 108 12.73 -1.40 25.49
N LEU A 109 11.91 -2.33 24.99
CA LEU A 109 10.71 -2.01 24.20
C LEU A 109 9.60 -1.34 25.04
N LYS A 110 9.50 -1.69 26.32
CA LYS A 110 8.43 -1.18 27.19
C LYS A 110 8.74 0.20 27.80
N MET A 111 9.99 0.47 28.11
CA MET A 111 10.39 1.72 28.78
C MET A 111 10.39 2.90 27.83
N LYS A 112 9.63 3.95 28.14
CA LYS A 112 9.61 5.22 27.39
C LYS A 112 10.79 6.11 27.80
N ALA A 113 11.99 5.62 27.53
CA ALA A 113 13.26 6.27 27.81
C ALA A 113 14.17 6.20 26.57
N CYS A 114 14.94 7.25 26.30
CA CYS A 114 15.86 7.29 25.16
C CYS A 114 17.13 6.48 25.41
N ARG A 115 17.48 6.22 26.66
CA ARG A 115 18.61 5.39 27.09
C ARG A 115 18.11 4.26 27.97
N VAL A 116 18.36 3.04 27.52
CA VAL A 116 18.13 1.83 28.32
C VAL A 116 19.50 1.19 28.58
N LEU A 117 19.88 1.16 29.84
CA LEU A 117 21.15 0.65 30.28
C LEU A 117 20.98 -0.76 30.84
N VAL A 118 21.91 -1.63 30.54
CA VAL A 118 21.93 -3.02 31.04
C VAL A 118 23.16 -3.22 31.89
N ASN A 119 22.97 -3.71 33.13
CA ASN A 119 24.02 -4.04 34.08
C ASN A 119 25.04 -2.89 34.34
N THR A 120 24.56 -1.67 34.23
CA THR A 120 25.39 -0.44 34.35
C THR A 120 24.71 0.54 35.30
N PRO A 121 25.42 1.20 36.22
CA PRO A 121 24.84 2.22 37.08
C PRO A 121 24.34 3.42 36.25
N SER A 122 23.14 3.91 36.54
CA SER A 122 22.48 4.98 35.80
C SER A 122 23.34 6.26 35.73
N ALA A 123 23.91 6.66 36.86
CA ALA A 123 24.67 7.93 37.00
C ALA A 123 25.85 8.04 36.05
N VAL A 124 26.57 6.95 35.80
CA VAL A 124 27.77 6.93 34.92
C VAL A 124 27.46 6.32 33.57
N GLY A 125 26.54 5.36 33.47
CA GLY A 125 26.20 4.74 32.22
C GLY A 125 25.45 5.67 31.28
N GLY A 126 24.61 6.56 31.78
CA GLY A 126 23.88 7.54 30.98
C GLY A 126 24.75 8.57 30.29
N ILE A 127 25.85 9.02 30.93
CA ILE A 127 26.77 9.99 30.37
C ILE A 127 27.70 9.39 29.30
N GLY A 128 27.79 8.07 29.21
CA GLY A 128 28.57 7.38 28.18
C GLY A 128 30.03 7.14 28.46
N ASN A 129 30.71 6.44 27.57
CA ASN A 129 32.13 6.13 27.47
C ASN A 129 32.71 5.17 28.52
N MET A 130 32.43 5.31 29.81
CA MET A 130 33.12 4.55 30.85
C MET A 130 32.68 3.05 30.88
N TYR A 131 31.42 2.77 30.65
CA TYR A 131 30.84 1.43 30.74
C TYR A 131 30.10 0.96 29.49
N ASN A 132 29.99 1.81 28.44
CA ASN A 132 29.28 1.53 27.19
C ASN A 132 29.80 2.45 26.07
N GLU A 133 29.29 2.23 24.85
CA GLU A 133 29.69 2.97 23.64
C GLU A 133 28.88 4.23 23.39
N LEU A 134 28.08 4.71 24.34
CA LEU A 134 27.36 5.97 24.16
C LEU A 134 28.38 7.13 24.10
N ILE A 135 28.09 8.11 23.24
CA ILE A 135 28.93 9.33 23.15
C ILE A 135 28.96 10.03 24.51
N PRO A 136 30.15 10.36 25.03
CA PRO A 136 30.26 11.06 26.31
C PRO A 136 29.59 12.43 26.27
N SER A 137 28.62 12.66 27.15
CA SER A 137 27.96 13.97 27.28
C SER A 137 27.31 14.14 28.64
N LEU A 138 27.32 15.37 29.14
CA LEU A 138 26.54 15.78 30.30
C LEU A 138 25.15 16.30 29.91
N THR A 139 24.94 16.55 28.61
CA THR A 139 23.63 16.96 28.06
C THR A 139 22.95 15.75 27.39
N LEU A 140 21.91 15.27 28.01
CA LEU A 140 21.22 14.03 27.63
C LEU A 140 19.87 14.35 27.03
N GLY A 141 19.71 14.12 25.70
CA GLY A 141 18.43 14.28 25.02
C GLY A 141 17.41 13.27 25.51
N CYS A 142 16.15 13.68 25.61
CA CYS A 142 15.02 12.84 26.06
C CYS A 142 13.99 12.60 24.96
N GLY A 143 14.24 13.07 23.74
CA GLY A 143 13.41 12.88 22.56
C GLY A 143 11.98 13.40 22.72
N SER A 144 11.08 12.89 21.90
CA SER A 144 9.66 13.25 21.94
C SER A 144 8.98 12.92 23.26
N TYR A 145 9.40 11.88 23.96
CA TYR A 145 8.89 11.55 25.30
C TYR A 145 9.21 12.65 26.32
N GLY A 146 10.40 13.23 26.26
CA GLY A 146 10.83 14.35 27.09
C GLY A 146 10.54 15.73 26.50
N ARG A 147 9.77 15.80 25.40
CA ARG A 147 9.39 17.03 24.70
C ARG A 147 10.59 17.84 24.16
N ASN A 148 11.63 17.16 23.72
CA ASN A 148 12.74 17.77 22.99
C ASN A 148 13.08 17.01 21.71
N SER A 149 13.87 17.63 20.82
CA SER A 149 14.14 17.13 19.47
C SER A 149 15.32 16.13 19.41
N ILE A 150 16.11 16.02 20.47
CA ILE A 150 17.28 15.15 20.51
C ILE A 150 17.01 13.97 21.43
N SER A 151 17.24 12.75 20.95
CA SER A 151 16.99 11.49 21.67
C SER A 151 18.26 10.75 22.09
N HIS A 152 19.43 11.35 21.90
CA HIS A 152 20.75 10.77 22.20
C HIS A 152 21.59 11.72 23.06
N ASN A 153 22.79 11.30 23.42
CA ASN A 153 23.75 12.13 24.13
C ASN A 153 24.23 13.25 23.21
N VAL A 154 24.03 14.50 23.61
CA VAL A 154 24.34 15.68 22.78
C VAL A 154 25.85 15.82 22.62
N SER A 155 26.28 16.00 21.39
CA SER A 155 27.70 16.15 21.02
C SER A 155 27.91 17.39 20.14
N ALA A 156 29.15 17.66 19.79
CA ALA A 156 29.50 18.77 18.90
C ALA A 156 28.84 18.66 17.52
N VAL A 157 28.51 17.42 17.06
CA VAL A 157 27.83 17.19 15.79
C VAL A 157 26.42 17.79 15.80
N ASP A 158 25.73 17.77 16.93
CA ASP A 158 24.39 18.34 17.10
C ASP A 158 24.35 19.87 17.01
N LEU A 159 25.50 20.52 17.13
CA LEU A 159 25.64 21.95 16.96
C LEU A 159 25.92 22.38 15.52
N LEU A 160 26.12 21.41 14.61
CA LEU A 160 26.39 21.70 13.20
C LEU A 160 25.11 22.00 12.44
N ASN A 161 25.12 23.10 11.71
CA ASN A 161 24.07 23.37 10.71
C ASN A 161 24.34 22.60 9.43
N ILE A 162 23.65 21.49 9.26
CA ILE A 162 23.76 20.67 8.04
C ILE A 162 22.92 21.32 6.94
N LYS A 163 23.58 21.70 5.83
CA LYS A 163 22.91 22.19 4.62
C LYS A 163 22.83 21.07 3.59
N THR A 164 21.62 20.78 3.15
CA THR A 164 21.39 19.78 2.10
C THR A 164 21.31 20.48 0.75
N ILE A 165 22.14 20.04 -0.21
CA ILE A 165 22.07 20.49 -1.61
C ILE A 165 21.24 19.45 -2.37
N ALA A 166 20.00 19.81 -2.71
CA ALA A 166 19.13 18.98 -3.53
C ALA A 166 19.26 19.37 -5.00
N LYS A 167 19.73 18.44 -5.83
CA LYS A 167 19.81 18.62 -7.28
C LYS A 167 18.55 18.07 -7.94
N ARG A 168 18.03 18.81 -8.94
CA ARG A 168 16.93 18.33 -9.77
C ARG A 168 17.33 17.01 -10.47
N ARG A 169 16.50 15.98 -10.36
CA ARG A 169 16.63 14.78 -11.18
C ARG A 169 16.13 15.06 -12.58
N ASN A 170 16.82 14.51 -13.59
CA ASN A 170 16.28 14.50 -14.94
C ASN A 170 15.02 13.63 -14.98
N ASN A 171 13.93 14.24 -15.37
CA ASN A 171 12.62 13.61 -15.46
C ASN A 171 12.44 12.97 -16.85
N MET A 172 13.23 11.94 -17.15
CA MET A 172 13.02 11.18 -18.37
C MET A 172 11.73 10.37 -18.27
N GLN A 173 10.86 10.56 -19.24
CA GLN A 173 9.70 9.70 -19.45
C GLN A 173 10.12 8.56 -20.40
N TRP A 174 9.52 7.39 -20.20
CA TRP A 174 9.72 6.25 -21.06
C TRP A 174 8.44 5.41 -21.09
N PHE A 175 8.27 4.71 -22.19
CA PHE A 175 7.12 3.87 -22.47
C PHE A 175 7.58 2.42 -22.48
N LYS A 176 6.93 1.54 -21.70
CA LYS A 176 7.30 0.14 -21.59
C LYS A 176 6.09 -0.77 -21.77
N LEU A 177 6.29 -1.79 -22.56
CA LEU A 177 5.35 -2.88 -22.84
C LEU A 177 6.10 -4.22 -22.76
N PRO A 178 5.36 -5.35 -22.77
CA PRO A 178 5.97 -6.64 -23.09
C PRO A 178 6.75 -6.59 -24.41
N PRO A 179 7.90 -7.26 -24.50
CA PRO A 179 8.67 -7.34 -25.73
C PRO A 179 7.89 -7.91 -26.92
N LYS A 180 6.92 -8.79 -26.64
CA LYS A 180 6.07 -9.42 -27.67
C LYS A 180 4.63 -9.50 -27.21
N VAL A 181 3.71 -9.16 -28.11
CA VAL A 181 2.26 -9.35 -27.95
C VAL A 181 1.76 -10.11 -29.18
N TYR A 182 1.37 -11.36 -28.98
CA TYR A 182 0.72 -12.18 -29.99
C TYR A 182 -0.79 -12.02 -29.88
N PHE A 183 -1.46 -11.86 -30.99
CA PHE A 183 -2.91 -11.62 -31.01
C PHE A 183 -3.55 -12.37 -32.21
N GLU A 184 -4.87 -12.38 -32.29
CA GLU A 184 -5.69 -13.16 -33.20
C GLU A 184 -5.84 -14.65 -32.82
N GLU A 185 -6.78 -15.29 -33.47
CA GLU A 185 -7.11 -16.70 -33.25
C GLU A 185 -5.90 -17.62 -33.49
N ASN A 186 -5.72 -18.58 -32.62
CA ASN A 186 -4.61 -19.52 -32.60
C ASN A 186 -3.24 -18.90 -32.26
N SER A 187 -3.19 -17.67 -31.77
CA SER A 187 -1.91 -17.09 -31.33
C SER A 187 -1.23 -17.87 -30.18
N VAL A 188 -1.98 -18.69 -29.46
CA VAL A 188 -1.45 -19.65 -28.46
C VAL A 188 -0.45 -20.65 -29.07
N MET A 189 -0.54 -20.91 -30.39
CA MET A 189 0.40 -21.77 -31.11
C MET A 189 1.86 -21.28 -31.04
N TYR A 190 2.08 -20.00 -30.74
CA TYR A 190 3.42 -19.48 -30.49
C TYR A 190 4.19 -20.26 -29.41
N LEU A 191 3.50 -20.88 -28.45
CA LEU A 191 4.14 -21.73 -27.46
C LEU A 191 4.91 -22.92 -28.07
N THR A 192 4.60 -23.34 -29.30
CA THR A 192 5.34 -24.39 -30.00
C THR A 192 6.68 -23.89 -30.54
N GLU A 193 6.80 -22.59 -30.82
CA GLU A 193 7.95 -21.96 -31.47
C GLU A 193 8.95 -21.34 -30.48
N MET A 194 8.58 -21.26 -29.20
CA MET A 194 9.45 -20.66 -28.18
C MET A 194 10.75 -21.46 -27.98
N ASP A 195 11.86 -20.75 -27.86
CA ASP A 195 13.13 -21.37 -27.49
C ASP A 195 13.17 -21.77 -26.01
N ASN A 196 13.89 -22.85 -25.70
CA ASN A 196 14.28 -23.26 -24.34
C ASN A 196 13.10 -23.41 -23.37
N VAL A 197 12.10 -24.19 -23.72
CA VAL A 197 11.02 -24.60 -22.84
C VAL A 197 11.22 -26.04 -22.44
N GLU A 198 11.70 -26.29 -21.24
CA GLU A 198 11.92 -27.64 -20.68
C GLU A 198 10.96 -27.94 -19.53
N ARG A 199 10.65 -26.94 -18.70
CA ARG A 199 9.78 -27.05 -17.53
C ARG A 199 8.78 -25.89 -17.52
N ALA A 200 7.56 -26.17 -17.98
CA ALA A 200 6.48 -25.18 -18.02
C ALA A 200 5.58 -25.29 -16.79
N MET A 201 5.36 -24.18 -16.09
CA MET A 201 4.41 -24.06 -15.00
C MET A 201 3.23 -23.22 -15.44
N ILE A 202 2.03 -23.81 -15.44
CA ILE A 202 0.78 -23.10 -15.70
C ILE A 202 0.19 -22.65 -14.37
N VAL A 203 -0.12 -21.36 -14.22
CA VAL A 203 -0.77 -20.77 -13.03
C VAL A 203 -2.16 -20.31 -13.43
N CYS A 204 -3.18 -20.82 -12.78
CA CYS A 204 -4.58 -20.51 -13.11
C CYS A 204 -5.50 -20.67 -11.89
N ASP A 205 -6.75 -20.27 -12.04
CA ASP A 205 -7.84 -20.63 -11.12
C ASP A 205 -8.45 -21.99 -11.49
N PRO A 206 -9.21 -22.64 -10.55
CA PRO A 206 -9.84 -23.94 -10.82
C PRO A 206 -10.80 -23.92 -12.01
N GLY A 207 -11.40 -22.77 -12.33
CA GLY A 207 -12.33 -22.62 -13.45
C GLY A 207 -11.67 -22.92 -14.79
N MET A 208 -10.40 -22.52 -14.97
CA MET A 208 -9.64 -22.75 -16.22
C MET A 208 -9.44 -24.23 -16.49
N VAL A 209 -9.24 -25.03 -15.46
CA VAL A 209 -9.16 -26.49 -15.55
C VAL A 209 -10.52 -27.06 -15.92
N ASN A 210 -11.58 -26.64 -15.23
CA ASN A 210 -12.94 -27.17 -15.42
C ASN A 210 -13.50 -26.92 -16.84
N ILE A 211 -13.15 -25.80 -17.46
CA ILE A 211 -13.58 -25.48 -18.84
C ILE A 211 -12.62 -26.00 -19.91
N GLY A 212 -11.52 -26.67 -19.51
CA GLY A 212 -10.56 -27.30 -20.42
C GLY A 212 -9.54 -26.37 -21.07
N TYR A 213 -9.36 -25.13 -20.57
CA TYR A 213 -8.39 -24.19 -21.15
C TYR A 213 -6.94 -24.59 -20.83
N THR A 214 -6.69 -25.20 -19.68
CA THR A 214 -5.40 -25.80 -19.36
C THR A 214 -5.05 -26.92 -20.33
N ASP A 215 -6.01 -27.75 -20.73
CA ASP A 215 -5.79 -28.87 -21.66
C ASP A 215 -5.37 -28.34 -23.06
N ILE A 216 -5.96 -27.22 -23.51
CA ILE A 216 -5.57 -26.57 -24.77
C ILE A 216 -4.10 -26.15 -24.70
N VAL A 217 -3.69 -25.46 -23.64
CA VAL A 217 -2.31 -25.00 -23.46
C VAL A 217 -1.33 -26.18 -23.34
N GLU A 218 -1.69 -27.22 -22.56
CA GLU A 218 -0.88 -28.43 -22.45
C GLU A 218 -0.72 -29.15 -23.78
N GLN A 219 -1.80 -29.31 -24.57
CA GLN A 219 -1.75 -29.95 -25.88
C GLN A 219 -0.85 -29.17 -26.84
N VAL A 220 -0.89 -27.84 -26.81
CA VAL A 220 0.02 -27.00 -27.62
C VAL A 220 1.48 -27.22 -27.21
N LEU A 221 1.77 -27.21 -25.91
CA LEU A 221 3.13 -27.49 -25.40
C LEU A 221 3.62 -28.90 -25.76
N ARG A 222 2.74 -29.90 -25.74
CA ARG A 222 3.08 -31.30 -26.10
C ARG A 222 3.34 -31.51 -27.60
N ARG A 223 3.01 -30.55 -28.47
CA ARG A 223 3.39 -30.57 -29.91
C ARG A 223 4.84 -30.24 -30.16
N ARG A 224 5.55 -29.74 -29.15
CA ARG A 224 6.98 -29.46 -29.24
C ARG A 224 7.79 -30.76 -29.36
N GLU A 225 8.88 -30.73 -30.11
CA GLU A 225 9.79 -31.88 -30.28
C GLU A 225 10.38 -32.35 -28.95
N ASN A 226 10.72 -31.41 -28.05
CA ASN A 226 11.35 -31.70 -26.75
C ASN A 226 10.37 -32.13 -25.64
N GLN A 227 9.06 -32.07 -25.88
CA GLN A 227 8.01 -32.47 -24.93
C GLN A 227 8.30 -32.04 -23.48
N PRO A 228 8.15 -30.76 -23.14
CA PRO A 228 8.53 -30.24 -21.84
C PRO A 228 7.75 -30.88 -20.70
N GLN A 229 8.34 -30.91 -19.51
CA GLN A 229 7.60 -31.24 -18.29
C GLN A 229 6.61 -30.11 -17.98
N ILE A 230 5.37 -30.47 -17.68
CA ILE A 230 4.31 -29.51 -17.41
C ILE A 230 3.77 -29.74 -16.00
N LYS A 231 3.60 -28.68 -15.23
CA LYS A 231 2.85 -28.67 -13.98
C LYS A 231 1.84 -27.56 -13.97
N VAL A 232 0.74 -27.78 -13.27
CA VAL A 232 -0.34 -26.79 -13.14
C VAL A 232 -0.52 -26.44 -11.67
N PHE A 233 -0.44 -25.17 -11.34
CA PHE A 233 -0.87 -24.60 -10.07
C PHE A 233 -2.24 -23.95 -10.30
N ASN A 234 -3.31 -24.63 -9.89
CA ASN A 234 -4.71 -24.24 -10.17
C ASN A 234 -5.47 -23.81 -8.91
N GLU A 235 -4.79 -23.28 -7.92
CA GLU A 235 -5.38 -22.93 -6.63
C GLU A 235 -5.49 -21.40 -6.42
N VAL A 236 -5.50 -20.63 -7.50
CA VAL A 236 -5.66 -19.18 -7.40
C VAL A 236 -7.13 -18.84 -7.15
N GLU A 237 -7.40 -18.18 -6.02
CA GLU A 237 -8.71 -17.64 -5.67
C GLU A 237 -8.94 -16.23 -6.24
N PRO A 238 -10.18 -15.77 -6.35
CA PRO A 238 -10.47 -14.37 -6.63
C PRO A 238 -9.84 -13.46 -5.57
N ASN A 239 -9.14 -12.40 -5.99
CA ASN A 239 -8.33 -11.54 -5.13
C ASN A 239 -7.22 -12.32 -4.37
N PRO A 240 -6.21 -12.82 -5.08
CA PRO A 240 -5.22 -13.74 -4.55
C PRO A 240 -4.53 -13.21 -3.30
N SER A 241 -4.32 -14.10 -2.34
CA SER A 241 -3.72 -13.78 -1.05
C SER A 241 -2.22 -14.06 -1.01
N THR A 242 -1.54 -13.48 -0.03
CA THR A 242 -0.13 -13.81 0.24
C THR A 242 0.04 -15.30 0.55
N HIS A 243 -0.96 -15.96 1.15
CA HIS A 243 -0.94 -17.40 1.39
C HIS A 243 -0.85 -18.20 0.09
N THR A 244 -1.71 -17.89 -0.89
CA THR A 244 -1.71 -18.52 -2.22
C THR A 244 -0.42 -18.27 -2.97
N VAL A 245 0.12 -17.04 -2.88
CA VAL A 245 1.42 -16.70 -3.48
C VAL A 245 2.55 -17.57 -2.90
N TYR A 246 2.63 -17.71 -1.58
CA TYR A 246 3.67 -18.54 -0.96
C TYR A 246 3.48 -20.03 -1.23
N LYS A 247 2.24 -20.53 -1.32
CA LYS A 247 1.97 -21.92 -1.72
C LYS A 247 2.43 -22.20 -3.16
N GLY A 248 2.12 -21.28 -4.08
CA GLY A 248 2.62 -21.36 -5.46
C GLY A 248 4.15 -21.27 -5.52
N LEU A 249 4.77 -20.41 -4.72
CA LEU A 249 6.22 -20.29 -4.63
C LEU A 249 6.88 -21.60 -4.18
N GLU A 250 6.33 -22.31 -3.21
CA GLU A 250 6.82 -23.62 -2.79
C GLU A 250 6.82 -24.62 -3.96
N MET A 251 5.74 -24.64 -4.77
CA MET A 251 5.68 -25.48 -5.96
C MET A 251 6.73 -25.08 -6.99
N PHE A 252 6.97 -23.76 -7.20
CA PHE A 252 8.00 -23.28 -8.11
C PHE A 252 9.41 -23.67 -7.64
N MET A 253 9.71 -23.54 -6.36
CA MET A 253 11.00 -23.93 -5.78
C MET A 253 11.29 -25.42 -5.96
N ASN A 254 10.27 -26.27 -5.87
CA ASN A 254 10.40 -27.71 -6.08
C ASN A 254 10.48 -28.11 -7.56
N PHE A 255 9.85 -27.39 -8.45
CA PHE A 255 9.78 -27.72 -9.88
C PHE A 255 10.85 -26.99 -10.70
N GLN A 256 11.29 -25.80 -10.28
CA GLN A 256 12.27 -24.95 -10.96
C GLN A 256 11.88 -24.68 -12.43
N PRO A 257 10.72 -24.01 -12.69
CA PRO A 257 10.27 -23.74 -14.05
C PRO A 257 11.22 -22.76 -14.77
N ASP A 258 11.45 -23.01 -16.05
CA ASP A 258 12.08 -22.04 -16.98
C ASP A 258 11.05 -21.22 -17.76
N THR A 259 9.79 -21.66 -17.72
CA THR A 259 8.67 -21.06 -18.42
C THR A 259 7.45 -21.03 -17.51
N ILE A 260 6.91 -19.86 -17.29
CA ILE A 260 5.72 -19.62 -16.45
C ILE A 260 4.61 -19.09 -17.36
N ILE A 261 3.45 -19.72 -17.33
CA ILE A 261 2.27 -19.35 -18.12
C ILE A 261 1.14 -19.01 -17.17
N ALA A 262 0.81 -17.73 -17.05
CA ALA A 262 -0.39 -17.27 -16.34
C ALA A 262 -1.59 -17.37 -17.28
N LEU A 263 -2.51 -18.29 -16.99
CA LEU A 263 -3.73 -18.53 -17.78
C LEU A 263 -4.95 -18.16 -16.94
N GLY A 264 -5.63 -17.08 -17.27
CA GLY A 264 -6.82 -16.67 -16.52
C GLY A 264 -7.11 -15.17 -16.60
N GLY A 265 -7.96 -14.69 -15.71
CA GLY A 265 -8.22 -13.27 -15.52
C GLY A 265 -7.13 -12.58 -14.69
N GLY A 266 -7.40 -11.33 -14.27
CA GLY A 266 -6.45 -10.53 -13.48
C GLY A 266 -5.90 -11.25 -12.26
N SER A 267 -6.75 -11.96 -11.48
CA SER A 267 -6.33 -12.69 -10.28
C SER A 267 -5.24 -13.74 -10.55
N ALA A 268 -5.41 -14.55 -11.60
CA ALA A 268 -4.43 -15.57 -11.98
C ALA A 268 -3.10 -14.93 -12.41
N MET A 269 -3.17 -13.87 -13.21
CA MET A 269 -1.99 -13.14 -13.68
C MET A 269 -1.26 -12.42 -12.53
N ASP A 270 -2.00 -11.81 -11.61
CA ASP A 270 -1.44 -11.11 -10.46
C ASP A 270 -0.75 -12.07 -9.47
N ALA A 271 -1.38 -13.21 -9.18
CA ALA A 271 -0.76 -14.28 -8.39
C ALA A 271 0.53 -14.78 -9.06
N ALA A 272 0.48 -15.08 -10.36
CA ALA A 272 1.62 -15.56 -11.11
C ALA A 272 2.79 -14.56 -11.14
N LYS A 273 2.51 -13.25 -11.31
CA LYS A 273 3.53 -12.19 -11.23
C LYS A 273 4.19 -12.13 -9.85
N ALA A 274 3.40 -12.23 -8.78
CA ALA A 274 3.94 -12.22 -7.43
C ALA A 274 4.77 -13.46 -7.15
N ILE A 275 4.31 -14.65 -7.54
CA ILE A 275 5.06 -15.90 -7.40
C ILE A 275 6.37 -15.82 -8.19
N TRP A 276 6.32 -15.38 -9.45
CA TRP A 276 7.49 -15.17 -10.31
C TRP A 276 8.51 -14.23 -9.67
N MET A 277 8.05 -13.10 -9.14
CA MET A 277 8.91 -12.12 -8.46
C MET A 277 9.66 -12.74 -7.27
N PHE A 278 8.98 -13.47 -6.39
CA PHE A 278 9.61 -14.08 -5.22
C PHE A 278 10.48 -15.29 -5.59
N PHE A 279 10.13 -16.02 -6.64
CA PHE A 279 10.93 -17.13 -7.16
C PHE A 279 12.27 -16.65 -7.70
N GLU A 280 12.27 -15.57 -8.49
CA GLU A 280 13.48 -15.01 -9.09
C GLU A 280 14.33 -14.19 -8.10
N HIS A 281 13.68 -13.61 -7.08
CA HIS A 281 14.29 -12.69 -6.13
C HIS A 281 13.87 -13.00 -4.69
N PRO A 282 14.44 -14.08 -4.11
CA PRO A 282 14.11 -14.50 -2.72
C PRO A 282 14.41 -13.43 -1.65
N GLU A 283 15.30 -12.48 -1.96
CA GLU A 283 15.60 -11.32 -1.11
C GLU A 283 14.47 -10.28 -1.05
N THR A 284 13.52 -10.33 -1.97
CA THR A 284 12.41 -9.39 -2.04
C THR A 284 11.40 -9.67 -0.93
N SER A 285 11.08 -8.65 -0.14
CA SER A 285 10.03 -8.77 0.88
C SER A 285 8.71 -8.20 0.38
N PHE A 286 7.60 -8.82 0.79
CA PHE A 286 6.26 -8.28 0.52
C PHE A 286 6.09 -6.88 1.11
N PHE A 287 6.65 -6.65 2.31
CA PHE A 287 6.66 -5.34 2.96
C PHE A 287 7.33 -4.25 2.11
N GLY A 288 8.47 -4.57 1.50
CA GLY A 288 9.16 -3.64 0.58
C GLY A 288 8.38 -3.43 -0.72
N ALA A 289 7.84 -4.51 -1.30
CA ALA A 289 7.12 -4.48 -2.57
C ALA A 289 5.80 -3.68 -2.48
N LYS A 290 5.09 -3.71 -1.35
CA LYS A 290 3.82 -3.00 -1.12
C LYS A 290 3.98 -1.52 -0.76
N GLN A 291 5.20 -0.97 -0.69
CA GLN A 291 5.39 0.45 -0.37
C GLN A 291 4.74 1.38 -1.39
N LYS A 292 3.99 2.36 -0.89
CA LYS A 292 3.40 3.44 -1.71
C LYS A 292 4.49 4.25 -2.43
N PHE A 293 4.19 4.76 -3.60
CA PHE A 293 5.08 5.59 -4.42
C PHE A 293 4.27 6.66 -5.15
N LEU A 294 4.87 7.77 -5.47
CA LEU A 294 4.24 8.81 -6.29
C LEU A 294 4.33 8.52 -7.79
N ASP A 295 5.47 7.98 -8.20
CA ASP A 295 5.77 7.60 -9.59
C ASP A 295 6.52 6.25 -9.57
N ILE A 296 5.95 5.22 -10.20
CA ILE A 296 6.54 3.87 -10.27
C ILE A 296 7.98 3.88 -10.78
N ARG A 297 8.33 4.84 -11.66
CA ARG A 297 9.68 5.00 -12.23
C ARG A 297 10.71 5.51 -11.22
N LYS A 298 10.25 6.00 -10.05
CA LYS A 298 11.08 6.65 -9.03
C LYS A 298 10.98 5.98 -7.66
N ARG A 299 10.58 4.71 -7.63
CA ARG A 299 10.47 3.94 -6.39
C ARG A 299 11.78 3.92 -5.62
N THR A 300 11.67 3.96 -4.29
CA THR A 300 12.80 3.79 -3.37
C THR A 300 13.18 2.32 -3.26
N TYR A 301 12.19 1.45 -3.09
CA TYR A 301 12.37 0.00 -3.12
C TYR A 301 12.33 -0.47 -4.58
N LYS A 302 13.44 -1.03 -5.05
CA LYS A 302 13.58 -1.51 -6.43
C LYS A 302 13.56 -3.02 -6.47
N ILE A 303 12.82 -3.57 -7.42
CA ILE A 303 12.82 -5.00 -7.75
C ILE A 303 13.68 -5.18 -9.00
N SER A 304 14.61 -6.12 -8.95
CA SER A 304 15.42 -6.46 -10.13
C SER A 304 14.55 -7.18 -11.17
N LYS A 305 14.90 -7.04 -12.47
CA LYS A 305 14.17 -7.79 -13.50
C LYS A 305 14.47 -9.28 -13.37
N PRO A 306 13.45 -10.17 -13.35
CA PRO A 306 13.62 -11.62 -13.42
C PRO A 306 14.44 -12.03 -14.66
N LYS A 307 15.22 -13.11 -14.58
CA LYS A 307 16.18 -13.48 -15.60
C LYS A 307 16.14 -14.95 -16.02
N ASN A 308 15.68 -15.84 -15.12
CA ASN A 308 15.83 -17.28 -15.31
C ASN A 308 14.60 -17.91 -15.98
N ALA A 309 13.39 -17.47 -15.61
CA ALA A 309 12.16 -17.99 -16.16
C ALA A 309 11.47 -16.94 -17.05
N LYS A 310 11.04 -17.34 -18.25
CA LYS A 310 10.20 -16.54 -19.14
C LYS A 310 8.77 -16.48 -18.58
N PHE A 311 8.18 -15.31 -18.58
CA PHE A 311 6.83 -15.10 -18.08
C PHE A 311 5.85 -14.73 -19.19
N ILE A 312 4.85 -15.57 -19.39
CA ILE A 312 3.83 -15.47 -20.43
C ILE A 312 2.47 -15.27 -19.77
N CYS A 313 1.68 -14.34 -20.27
CA CYS A 313 0.29 -14.18 -19.87
C CYS A 313 -0.66 -14.50 -21.03
N ILE A 314 -1.68 -15.32 -20.73
CA ILE A 314 -2.79 -15.66 -21.62
C ILE A 314 -4.08 -15.21 -20.92
N PRO A 315 -4.61 -14.01 -21.24
CA PRO A 315 -5.81 -13.50 -20.61
C PRO A 315 -7.05 -14.27 -21.06
N THR A 316 -7.95 -14.56 -20.11
CA THR A 316 -9.24 -15.20 -20.37
C THR A 316 -10.42 -14.28 -20.06
N THR A 317 -10.16 -13.02 -19.78
CA THR A 317 -11.14 -11.94 -19.63
C THR A 317 -10.68 -10.72 -20.41
N SER A 318 -11.63 -9.94 -20.91
CA SER A 318 -11.37 -8.68 -21.60
C SER A 318 -11.66 -7.51 -20.65
N GLY A 319 -10.72 -7.19 -19.78
CA GLY A 319 -10.94 -6.19 -18.72
C GLY A 319 -9.66 -5.59 -18.18
N THR A 320 -8.92 -6.34 -17.40
CA THR A 320 -7.82 -5.83 -16.57
C THR A 320 -6.57 -5.40 -17.32
N GLY A 321 -6.33 -5.94 -18.54
CA GLY A 321 -5.09 -5.70 -19.27
C GLY A 321 -3.84 -6.15 -18.52
N SER A 322 -3.97 -7.05 -17.51
CA SER A 322 -2.84 -7.46 -16.66
C SER A 322 -1.73 -8.13 -17.46
N GLU A 323 -2.03 -8.73 -18.61
CA GLU A 323 -1.05 -9.34 -19.53
C GLU A 323 0.01 -8.38 -20.07
N VAL A 324 -0.24 -7.07 -19.99
CA VAL A 324 0.71 -6.04 -20.48
C VAL A 324 1.11 -5.02 -19.41
N THR A 325 0.67 -5.20 -18.16
CA THR A 325 0.90 -4.23 -17.10
C THR A 325 1.97 -4.65 -16.10
N PRO A 326 2.64 -3.69 -15.44
CA PRO A 326 3.64 -3.94 -14.40
C PRO A 326 3.01 -4.04 -12.99
N PHE A 327 1.72 -4.34 -12.88
CA PHE A 327 0.96 -4.36 -11.63
C PHE A 327 0.53 -5.76 -11.25
N ALA A 328 0.43 -6.01 -9.94
CA ALA A 328 -0.20 -7.17 -9.35
C ALA A 328 -0.89 -6.77 -8.03
N VAL A 329 -2.16 -7.09 -7.86
CA VAL A 329 -2.90 -6.77 -6.63
C VAL A 329 -2.98 -8.02 -5.77
N ILE A 330 -2.35 -7.98 -4.59
CA ILE A 330 -2.28 -9.12 -3.67
C ILE A 330 -2.93 -8.73 -2.33
N THR A 331 -3.78 -9.61 -1.82
CA THR A 331 -4.41 -9.46 -0.51
C THR A 331 -3.48 -10.00 0.58
N ASP A 332 -3.16 -9.18 1.55
CA ASP A 332 -2.40 -9.60 2.73
C ASP A 332 -3.30 -10.49 3.60
N SER A 333 -2.89 -11.74 3.81
CA SER A 333 -3.69 -12.74 4.54
C SER A 333 -3.90 -12.41 6.03
N GLU A 334 -3.04 -11.58 6.63
CA GLU A 334 -3.14 -11.19 8.03
C GLU A 334 -4.07 -10.00 8.23
N THR A 335 -3.96 -9.01 7.34
CA THR A 335 -4.70 -7.74 7.47
C THR A 335 -5.95 -7.67 6.61
N HIS A 336 -6.13 -8.61 5.66
CA HIS A 336 -7.18 -8.63 4.63
C HIS A 336 -7.21 -7.37 3.74
N VAL A 337 -6.12 -6.61 3.71
CA VAL A 337 -5.98 -5.40 2.90
C VAL A 337 -5.36 -5.76 1.54
N LYS A 338 -5.92 -5.23 0.46
CA LYS A 338 -5.37 -5.36 -0.89
C LYS A 338 -4.25 -4.35 -1.11
N TYR A 339 -3.10 -4.84 -1.56
CA TYR A 339 -1.93 -4.02 -1.88
C TYR A 339 -1.56 -4.14 -3.35
N PRO A 340 -1.48 -3.04 -4.08
CA PRO A 340 -0.91 -3.03 -5.43
C PRO A 340 0.62 -3.17 -5.34
N LEU A 341 1.14 -4.26 -5.85
CA LEU A 341 2.56 -4.42 -6.15
C LEU A 341 2.80 -3.82 -7.54
N ALA A 342 3.70 -2.88 -7.64
CA ALA A 342 3.93 -2.17 -8.89
C ALA A 342 5.42 -1.97 -9.11
N ASP A 343 5.95 -2.62 -10.12
CA ASP A 343 7.30 -2.42 -10.61
C ASP A 343 7.37 -2.87 -12.07
N TYR A 344 8.07 -2.14 -12.91
CA TYR A 344 8.25 -2.53 -14.31
C TYR A 344 9.00 -3.87 -14.48
N ALA A 345 9.62 -4.39 -13.44
CA ALA A 345 10.15 -5.75 -13.42
C ALA A 345 9.06 -6.82 -13.56
N LEU A 346 7.81 -6.51 -13.13
CA LEU A 346 6.65 -7.41 -13.20
C LEU A 346 5.96 -7.41 -14.57
N THR A 347 6.42 -6.59 -15.55
CA THR A 347 5.88 -6.62 -16.91
C THR A 347 6.18 -7.98 -17.53
N PRO A 348 5.17 -8.72 -18.04
CA PRO A 348 5.39 -10.00 -18.71
C PRO A 348 6.37 -9.91 -19.88
N ASP A 349 7.04 -10.99 -20.19
CA ASP A 349 7.89 -11.06 -21.38
C ASP A 349 7.06 -11.22 -22.66
N ILE A 350 5.92 -11.92 -22.55
CA ILE A 350 5.06 -12.24 -23.69
C ILE A 350 3.60 -12.17 -23.23
N ALA A 351 2.77 -11.51 -24.02
CA ALA A 351 1.30 -11.60 -23.92
C ALA A 351 0.75 -12.37 -25.13
N ILE A 352 -0.18 -13.29 -24.90
CA ILE A 352 -0.86 -14.05 -25.95
C ILE A 352 -2.35 -13.75 -25.84
N VAL A 353 -2.86 -12.90 -26.71
CA VAL A 353 -4.22 -12.35 -26.72
C VAL A 353 -5.06 -13.14 -27.72
N ASP A 354 -5.34 -14.39 -27.40
CA ASP A 354 -6.08 -15.31 -28.27
C ASP A 354 -7.57 -15.29 -27.92
N PRO A 355 -8.45 -14.88 -28.86
CA PRO A 355 -9.87 -14.72 -28.58
C PRO A 355 -10.60 -16.03 -28.22
N GLN A 356 -10.03 -17.21 -28.51
CA GLN A 356 -10.63 -18.48 -28.12
C GLN A 356 -10.84 -18.60 -26.60
N PHE A 357 -9.97 -17.95 -25.79
CA PHE A 357 -10.04 -18.02 -24.34
C PHE A 357 -11.05 -17.06 -23.70
N VAL A 358 -11.71 -16.19 -24.47
CA VAL A 358 -12.73 -15.26 -23.95
C VAL A 358 -14.14 -15.57 -24.42
N LEU A 359 -14.33 -16.62 -25.25
CA LEU A 359 -15.65 -16.98 -25.78
C LEU A 359 -16.59 -17.56 -24.71
N SER A 360 -16.05 -18.16 -23.67
CA SER A 360 -16.82 -18.76 -22.56
C SER A 360 -17.16 -17.77 -21.44
N VAL A 361 -16.71 -16.51 -21.53
CA VAL A 361 -16.93 -15.51 -20.47
C VAL A 361 -18.44 -15.22 -20.35
N PRO A 362 -19.03 -15.34 -19.14
CA PRO A 362 -20.43 -15.00 -18.89
C PRO A 362 -20.78 -13.55 -19.24
N LYS A 363 -22.04 -13.29 -19.57
CA LYS A 363 -22.50 -11.97 -20.04
C LYS A 363 -22.28 -10.86 -19.01
N ASP A 364 -22.58 -11.13 -17.76
CA ASP A 364 -22.40 -10.21 -16.64
C ASP A 364 -20.91 -9.87 -16.42
N VAL A 365 -20.05 -10.87 -16.46
CA VAL A 365 -18.59 -10.67 -16.38
C VAL A 365 -18.08 -9.87 -17.58
N ALA A 366 -18.59 -10.17 -18.79
CA ALA A 366 -18.19 -9.43 -19.99
C ALA A 366 -18.67 -7.97 -19.96
N ALA A 367 -19.84 -7.69 -19.38
CA ALA A 367 -20.35 -6.34 -19.18
C ALA A 367 -19.47 -5.56 -18.20
N ASP A 368 -19.23 -6.14 -17.03
CA ASP A 368 -18.42 -5.52 -15.97
C ASP A 368 -16.98 -5.25 -16.45
N THR A 369 -16.32 -6.26 -17.03
CA THR A 369 -14.94 -6.13 -17.50
C THR A 369 -14.82 -5.19 -18.70
N GLY A 370 -15.81 -5.17 -19.59
CA GLY A 370 -15.82 -4.26 -20.74
C GLY A 370 -15.98 -2.79 -20.34
N MET A 371 -16.79 -2.49 -19.32
CA MET A 371 -16.86 -1.13 -18.75
C MET A 371 -15.58 -0.75 -18.00
N ASP A 372 -14.89 -1.73 -17.43
CA ASP A 372 -13.56 -1.53 -16.84
C ASP A 372 -12.53 -1.11 -17.91
N VAL A 373 -12.55 -1.76 -19.08
CA VAL A 373 -11.73 -1.34 -20.25
C VAL A 373 -11.99 0.10 -20.61
N LEU A 374 -13.26 0.51 -20.67
CA LEU A 374 -13.63 1.89 -20.99
C LEU A 374 -13.08 2.88 -19.95
N THR A 375 -13.19 2.52 -18.67
CA THR A 375 -12.69 3.34 -17.57
C THR A 375 -11.17 3.46 -17.61
N HIS A 376 -10.45 2.34 -17.80
CA HIS A 376 -9.00 2.32 -18.00
C HIS A 376 -8.57 3.27 -19.14
N ALA A 377 -9.24 3.16 -20.28
CA ALA A 377 -8.90 3.94 -21.46
C ALA A 377 -9.21 5.44 -21.28
N ILE A 378 -10.34 5.80 -20.70
CA ILE A 378 -10.71 7.20 -20.46
C ILE A 378 -9.80 7.82 -19.41
N GLU A 379 -9.57 7.17 -18.27
CA GLU A 379 -8.69 7.70 -17.22
C GLU A 379 -7.24 7.83 -17.69
N SER A 380 -6.71 6.85 -18.39
CA SER A 380 -5.35 6.94 -18.93
C SER A 380 -5.19 8.04 -20.00
N TYR A 381 -6.25 8.36 -20.74
CA TYR A 381 -6.24 9.44 -21.73
C TYR A 381 -6.09 10.82 -21.09
N VAL A 382 -6.82 11.08 -20.01
CA VAL A 382 -6.85 12.37 -19.31
C VAL A 382 -5.83 12.50 -18.18
N SER A 383 -5.13 11.42 -17.85
CA SER A 383 -4.12 11.39 -16.79
C SER A 383 -3.07 12.49 -16.95
N VAL A 384 -2.58 13.03 -15.82
CA VAL A 384 -1.44 13.97 -15.82
C VAL A 384 -0.16 13.34 -16.41
N MET A 385 -0.10 12.02 -16.49
CA MET A 385 1.02 11.26 -17.06
C MET A 385 0.78 10.83 -18.51
N ALA A 386 -0.37 11.17 -19.10
CA ALA A 386 -0.67 10.84 -20.49
C ALA A 386 0.39 11.40 -21.47
N SER A 387 0.66 10.65 -22.49
CA SER A 387 1.58 10.99 -23.57
C SER A 387 0.94 10.72 -24.93
N ASP A 388 1.55 11.19 -26.01
CA ASP A 388 1.06 10.91 -27.36
C ASP A 388 0.97 9.40 -27.64
N TYR A 389 1.89 8.62 -27.08
CA TYR A 389 1.89 7.16 -27.19
C TYR A 389 0.70 6.52 -26.49
N THR A 390 0.40 6.94 -25.24
CA THR A 390 -0.70 6.37 -24.47
C THR A 390 -2.06 6.85 -24.97
N ARG A 391 -2.19 8.10 -25.41
CA ARG A 391 -3.43 8.68 -25.92
C ARG A 391 -3.95 7.98 -27.18
N GLY A 392 -3.06 7.61 -28.11
CA GLY A 392 -3.43 6.84 -29.29
C GLY A 392 -4.06 5.49 -28.95
N LEU A 393 -3.43 4.75 -28.01
CA LEU A 393 -3.93 3.47 -27.52
C LEU A 393 -5.27 3.62 -26.79
N SER A 394 -5.37 4.64 -25.91
CA SER A 394 -6.60 4.93 -25.16
C SER A 394 -7.77 5.25 -26.10
N LEU A 395 -7.58 6.11 -27.09
CA LEU A 395 -8.63 6.47 -28.04
C LEU A 395 -9.12 5.27 -28.83
N GLN A 396 -8.20 4.43 -29.30
CA GLN A 396 -8.57 3.21 -30.03
C GLN A 396 -9.32 2.23 -29.14
N ALA A 397 -8.90 2.04 -27.89
CA ALA A 397 -9.61 1.19 -26.93
C ALA A 397 -11.01 1.73 -26.63
N ILE A 398 -11.17 3.04 -26.44
CA ILE A 398 -12.48 3.69 -26.27
C ILE A 398 -13.38 3.41 -27.49
N LYS A 399 -12.87 3.62 -28.70
CA LYS A 399 -13.63 3.41 -29.93
C LYS A 399 -14.11 1.98 -30.06
N LEU A 400 -13.19 1.01 -29.88
CA LEU A 400 -13.54 -0.41 -29.93
C LEU A 400 -14.59 -0.79 -28.87
N THR A 401 -14.49 -0.23 -27.67
CA THR A 401 -15.46 -0.50 -26.61
C THR A 401 -16.85 0.03 -26.98
N PHE A 402 -16.97 1.26 -27.48
CA PHE A 402 -18.26 1.80 -27.91
C PHE A 402 -18.86 1.05 -29.10
N ASP A 403 -18.02 0.56 -30.02
CA ASP A 403 -18.49 -0.14 -31.22
C ASP A 403 -18.91 -1.58 -30.94
N TYR A 404 -18.22 -2.29 -30.02
CA TYR A 404 -18.32 -3.74 -29.92
C TYR A 404 -18.79 -4.29 -28.55
N LEU A 405 -18.76 -3.50 -27.45
CA LEU A 405 -19.10 -4.03 -26.14
C LEU A 405 -20.52 -4.58 -26.08
N LYS A 406 -21.48 -3.86 -26.66
CA LYS A 406 -22.89 -4.28 -26.63
C LYS A 406 -23.10 -5.64 -27.32
N SER A 407 -22.58 -5.83 -28.54
CA SER A 407 -22.69 -7.10 -29.26
C SER A 407 -21.85 -8.21 -28.59
N SER A 408 -20.69 -7.88 -28.06
CA SER A 408 -19.88 -8.81 -27.27
C SER A 408 -20.64 -9.38 -26.06
N VAL A 409 -21.43 -8.55 -25.37
CA VAL A 409 -22.21 -8.96 -24.19
C VAL A 409 -23.51 -9.65 -24.58
N GLN A 410 -24.29 -9.07 -25.50
CA GLN A 410 -25.64 -9.54 -25.78
C GLN A 410 -25.67 -10.74 -26.73
N GLU A 411 -24.83 -10.74 -27.75
CA GLU A 411 -24.82 -11.71 -28.82
C GLU A 411 -23.73 -12.78 -28.66
N ASN A 412 -22.74 -12.53 -27.82
CA ASN A 412 -21.54 -13.37 -27.67
C ASN A 412 -20.83 -13.60 -29.02
N ASP A 413 -20.90 -12.60 -29.90
CA ASP A 413 -20.29 -12.65 -31.22
C ASP A 413 -18.76 -12.75 -31.14
N LYS A 414 -18.19 -13.72 -31.85
CA LYS A 414 -16.76 -14.00 -31.81
C LYS A 414 -15.92 -12.78 -32.21
N HIS A 415 -16.34 -12.06 -33.28
CA HIS A 415 -15.62 -10.87 -33.73
C HIS A 415 -15.64 -9.76 -32.67
N SER A 416 -16.82 -9.50 -32.08
CA SER A 416 -16.96 -8.51 -31.02
C SER A 416 -16.18 -8.89 -29.76
N ARG A 417 -16.11 -10.19 -29.40
CA ARG A 417 -15.27 -10.71 -28.33
C ARG A 417 -13.79 -10.45 -28.59
N GLU A 418 -13.33 -10.71 -29.82
CA GLU A 418 -11.95 -10.42 -30.26
C GLU A 418 -11.63 -8.92 -30.15
N LYS A 419 -12.54 -8.05 -30.65
CA LYS A 419 -12.35 -6.59 -30.59
C LYS A 419 -12.29 -6.07 -29.16
N MET A 420 -13.13 -6.59 -28.28
CA MET A 420 -13.09 -6.26 -26.84
C MET A 420 -11.82 -6.79 -26.17
N HIS A 421 -11.30 -7.95 -26.59
CA HIS A 421 -10.05 -8.50 -26.10
C HIS A 421 -8.86 -7.61 -26.47
N ASN A 422 -8.82 -7.18 -27.73
CA ASN A 422 -7.83 -6.22 -28.20
C ASN A 422 -7.96 -4.86 -27.48
N ALA A 423 -9.19 -4.36 -27.28
CA ALA A 423 -9.43 -3.11 -26.56
C ALA A 423 -8.90 -3.17 -25.12
N SER A 424 -9.11 -4.30 -24.42
CA SER A 424 -8.57 -4.55 -23.08
C SER A 424 -7.05 -4.45 -23.03
N THR A 425 -6.39 -5.14 -23.94
CA THR A 425 -4.92 -5.12 -24.05
C THR A 425 -4.40 -3.72 -24.37
N MET A 426 -5.05 -2.99 -25.30
CA MET A 426 -4.65 -1.62 -25.65
C MET A 426 -4.85 -0.64 -24.48
N ALA A 427 -5.97 -0.74 -23.76
CA ALA A 427 -6.20 0.03 -22.55
C ALA A 427 -5.14 -0.30 -21.47
N GLY A 428 -4.80 -1.59 -21.31
CA GLY A 428 -3.71 -2.07 -20.46
C GLY A 428 -2.36 -1.44 -20.80
N MET A 429 -1.99 -1.41 -22.07
CA MET A 429 -0.79 -0.75 -22.56
C MET A 429 -0.76 0.75 -22.25
N ALA A 430 -1.90 1.41 -22.37
CA ALA A 430 -2.03 2.83 -22.10
C ALA A 430 -1.87 3.12 -20.59
N PHE A 431 -2.67 2.50 -19.72
CA PHE A 431 -2.61 2.81 -18.30
C PHE A 431 -1.37 2.26 -17.59
N ALA A 432 -0.72 1.22 -18.11
CA ALA A 432 0.58 0.78 -17.61
C ALA A 432 1.65 1.90 -17.64
N ASN A 433 1.46 2.89 -18.50
CA ASN A 433 2.39 4.01 -18.71
C ASN A 433 1.81 5.38 -18.31
N ALA A 434 0.48 5.55 -18.32
CA ALA A 434 -0.20 6.78 -17.96
C ALA A 434 -0.89 6.73 -16.59
N PHE A 435 -1.02 5.55 -16.00
CA PHE A 435 -1.79 5.28 -14.77
C PHE A 435 -3.28 5.61 -14.90
N LEU A 436 -4.00 5.60 -13.78
CA LEU A 436 -5.44 5.74 -13.68
C LEU A 436 -5.81 7.01 -12.89
N GLY A 437 -7.07 7.13 -12.51
CA GLY A 437 -7.60 8.29 -11.80
C GLY A 437 -8.52 7.93 -10.65
N ILE A 438 -9.38 8.88 -10.28
CA ILE A 438 -10.24 8.76 -9.09
C ILE A 438 -11.45 7.84 -9.28
N SER A 439 -11.84 7.47 -10.50
CA SER A 439 -12.84 6.41 -10.68
C SER A 439 -12.33 5.11 -10.06
N HIS A 440 -11.12 4.70 -10.40
CA HIS A 440 -10.48 3.54 -9.81
C HIS A 440 -10.20 3.72 -8.31
N SER A 441 -9.73 4.90 -7.88
CA SER A 441 -9.48 5.16 -6.45
C SER A 441 -10.72 4.94 -5.59
N ILE A 442 -11.87 5.43 -6.03
CA ILE A 442 -13.15 5.23 -5.34
C ILE A 442 -13.61 3.78 -5.48
N ALA A 443 -13.55 3.21 -6.69
CA ALA A 443 -14.01 1.84 -6.96
C ALA A 443 -13.26 0.78 -6.14
N HIS A 444 -11.96 0.95 -5.91
CA HIS A 444 -11.17 0.08 -5.03
C HIS A 444 -11.72 -0.01 -3.61
N LYS A 445 -12.33 1.06 -3.13
CA LYS A 445 -12.81 1.15 -1.74
C LYS A 445 -14.27 0.72 -1.64
N ILE A 446 -15.15 1.38 -2.40
CA ILE A 446 -16.58 1.11 -2.29
C ILE A 446 -16.96 -0.26 -2.91
N GLY A 447 -16.29 -0.69 -3.98
CA GLY A 447 -16.54 -2.02 -4.54
C GLY A 447 -16.21 -3.14 -3.55
N GLY A 448 -15.10 -3.02 -2.82
CA GLY A 448 -14.73 -3.96 -1.76
C GLY A 448 -15.66 -3.92 -0.56
N GLU A 449 -16.08 -2.73 -0.12
CA GLU A 449 -16.97 -2.53 1.03
C GLU A 449 -18.40 -3.03 0.77
N TYR A 450 -18.92 -2.77 -0.43
CA TYR A 450 -20.31 -3.09 -0.76
C TYR A 450 -20.46 -4.42 -1.53
N GLY A 451 -19.35 -5.10 -1.83
CA GLY A 451 -19.38 -6.36 -2.58
C GLY A 451 -19.79 -6.21 -4.05
N ILE A 452 -19.62 -5.02 -4.64
CA ILE A 452 -19.95 -4.73 -6.05
C ILE A 452 -18.74 -5.10 -6.92
N PRO A 453 -18.93 -5.80 -8.06
CA PRO A 453 -17.83 -6.09 -8.99
C PRO A 453 -17.07 -4.82 -9.39
N HIS A 454 -15.73 -4.91 -9.48
CA HIS A 454 -14.84 -3.78 -9.72
C HIS A 454 -15.22 -2.98 -10.97
N GLY A 455 -15.36 -3.64 -12.11
CA GLY A 455 -15.70 -2.97 -13.38
C GLY A 455 -17.10 -2.33 -13.36
N ARG A 456 -18.07 -2.95 -12.66
CA ARG A 456 -19.41 -2.38 -12.45
C ARG A 456 -19.33 -1.10 -11.59
N THR A 457 -18.53 -1.13 -10.53
CA THR A 457 -18.31 0.05 -9.69
C THR A 457 -17.69 1.19 -10.50
N ASN A 458 -16.70 0.89 -11.33
CA ASN A 458 -16.10 1.86 -12.24
C ASN A 458 -17.13 2.42 -13.24
N ALA A 459 -17.98 1.55 -13.82
CA ALA A 459 -19.05 1.98 -14.74
C ALA A 459 -19.97 3.03 -14.10
N ILE A 460 -20.44 2.75 -12.88
CA ILE A 460 -21.33 3.65 -12.11
C ILE A 460 -20.67 5.00 -11.82
N LEU A 461 -19.41 4.99 -11.46
CA LEU A 461 -18.67 6.20 -11.06
C LEU A 461 -18.23 7.07 -12.23
N LEU A 462 -17.88 6.48 -13.36
CA LEU A 462 -17.19 7.14 -14.46
C LEU A 462 -17.94 8.37 -15.01
N PRO A 463 -19.28 8.37 -15.23
CA PRO A 463 -20.00 9.56 -15.69
C PRO A 463 -19.88 10.75 -14.72
N HIS A 464 -19.85 10.47 -13.42
CA HIS A 464 -19.71 11.50 -12.38
C HIS A 464 -18.29 12.03 -12.31
N VAL A 465 -17.30 11.16 -12.48
CA VAL A 465 -15.88 11.50 -12.49
C VAL A 465 -15.54 12.34 -13.72
N ILE A 466 -16.08 12.03 -14.91
CA ILE A 466 -15.91 12.84 -16.13
C ILE A 466 -16.37 14.28 -15.87
N ARG A 467 -17.59 14.46 -15.35
CA ARG A 467 -18.14 15.77 -15.03
C ARG A 467 -17.38 16.51 -13.94
N TYR A 468 -16.88 15.78 -12.94
CA TYR A 468 -16.07 16.37 -11.87
C TYR A 468 -14.71 16.86 -12.39
N ASN A 469 -14.00 16.00 -13.12
CA ASN A 469 -12.66 16.28 -13.61
C ASN A 469 -12.67 17.39 -14.70
N ALA A 470 -13.76 17.56 -15.46
CA ALA A 470 -13.87 18.58 -16.49
C ALA A 470 -14.08 19.99 -15.93
N LYS A 471 -14.46 20.14 -14.66
CA LYS A 471 -14.60 21.47 -14.02
C LYS A 471 -13.24 22.05 -13.67
N ASP A 472 -13.02 23.31 -13.98
CA ASP A 472 -11.79 24.04 -13.68
C ASP A 472 -11.40 23.87 -12.20
N PRO A 473 -10.18 23.40 -11.90
CA PRO A 473 -9.73 23.16 -10.54
C PRO A 473 -9.40 24.47 -9.83
N GLN A 474 -9.78 24.58 -8.56
CA GLN A 474 -9.35 25.69 -7.69
C GLN A 474 -7.95 25.48 -7.12
N LYS A 475 -7.31 24.36 -7.44
CA LYS A 475 -5.97 23.96 -6.99
C LYS A 475 -5.10 23.57 -8.18
N HIS A 476 -3.80 23.78 -8.05
CA HIS A 476 -2.84 23.28 -9.03
C HIS A 476 -2.50 21.82 -8.75
N THR A 477 -2.32 21.03 -9.82
CA THR A 477 -1.70 19.72 -9.70
C THR A 477 -0.20 19.87 -9.45
N LEU A 478 0.35 18.97 -8.64
CA LEU A 478 1.79 18.95 -8.32
C LEU A 478 2.63 18.18 -9.34
N PHE A 479 2.03 17.61 -10.38
CA PHE A 479 2.78 16.84 -11.36
C PHE A 479 3.62 17.73 -12.27
N PRO A 480 4.96 17.57 -12.33
CA PRO A 480 5.85 18.55 -12.96
C PRO A 480 5.70 18.77 -14.47
N LYS A 481 4.96 17.91 -15.17
CA LYS A 481 4.73 18.02 -16.63
C LYS A 481 3.28 18.36 -17.00
N TYR A 482 2.46 18.62 -16.02
CA TYR A 482 1.09 19.06 -16.23
C TYR A 482 1.02 20.56 -15.96
N ASP A 483 1.42 21.35 -16.97
CA ASP A 483 1.67 22.78 -16.82
C ASP A 483 0.39 23.61 -16.74
N PHE A 484 -0.72 23.09 -17.27
CA PHE A 484 -2.04 23.74 -17.24
C PHE A 484 -3.15 22.69 -17.27
N PHE A 485 -4.30 23.07 -16.73
CA PHE A 485 -5.50 22.25 -16.76
C PHE A 485 -6.02 22.09 -18.20
N ARG A 486 -6.39 20.88 -18.57
CA ARG A 486 -6.88 20.53 -19.92
C ARG A 486 -7.87 19.36 -19.94
N ALA A 487 -8.32 18.90 -18.78
CA ALA A 487 -9.16 17.69 -18.72
C ALA A 487 -10.50 17.90 -19.44
N ASP A 488 -11.08 19.09 -19.38
CA ASP A 488 -12.28 19.47 -20.10
C ASP A 488 -12.12 19.28 -21.62
N THR A 489 -11.03 19.83 -22.16
CA THR A 489 -10.68 19.72 -23.58
C THR A 489 -10.35 18.28 -23.96
N ASP A 490 -9.67 17.52 -23.10
CA ASP A 490 -9.33 16.12 -23.33
C ASP A 490 -10.61 15.25 -23.39
N TYR A 491 -11.58 15.44 -22.50
CA TYR A 491 -12.88 14.76 -22.58
C TYR A 491 -13.69 15.18 -23.82
N ALA A 492 -13.69 16.46 -24.15
CA ALA A 492 -14.34 16.95 -25.37
C ALA A 492 -13.71 16.34 -26.64
N ASN A 493 -12.40 16.12 -26.66
CA ASN A 493 -11.72 15.45 -27.77
C ASN A 493 -12.14 13.99 -27.91
N ILE A 494 -12.32 13.25 -26.80
CA ILE A 494 -12.91 11.90 -26.82
C ILE A 494 -14.31 11.95 -27.43
N ALA A 495 -15.17 12.89 -26.97
CA ALA A 495 -16.53 13.03 -27.48
C ALA A 495 -16.55 13.28 -29.00
N LYS A 496 -15.69 14.18 -29.49
CA LYS A 496 -15.55 14.47 -30.92
C LYS A 496 -15.06 13.25 -31.71
N PHE A 497 -14.09 12.52 -31.17
CA PHE A 497 -13.57 11.29 -31.80
C PHE A 497 -14.65 10.20 -31.94
N LEU A 498 -15.55 10.12 -30.97
CA LEU A 498 -16.72 9.22 -31.01
C LEU A 498 -17.87 9.76 -31.91
N GLY A 499 -17.76 10.98 -32.44
CA GLY A 499 -18.81 11.62 -33.24
C GLY A 499 -20.01 12.10 -32.43
N LEU A 500 -19.85 12.30 -31.12
CA LEU A 500 -20.89 12.86 -30.25
C LEU A 500 -21.12 14.34 -30.57
N LYS A 501 -22.36 14.80 -30.41
CA LYS A 501 -22.77 16.17 -30.76
C LYS A 501 -22.66 17.08 -29.54
N GLY A 502 -22.18 18.30 -29.76
CA GLY A 502 -22.09 19.40 -28.81
C GLY A 502 -21.44 20.59 -29.46
N ASN A 503 -21.88 21.82 -29.12
CA ASN A 503 -21.37 23.08 -29.67
C ASN A 503 -20.28 23.70 -28.78
N THR A 504 -20.30 23.35 -27.51
CA THR A 504 -19.34 23.83 -26.50
C THR A 504 -18.56 22.67 -25.90
N THR A 505 -17.43 22.95 -25.23
CA THR A 505 -16.66 21.95 -24.50
C THR A 505 -17.51 21.27 -23.41
N GLU A 506 -18.32 22.04 -22.69
CA GLU A 506 -19.21 21.53 -21.64
C GLU A 506 -20.26 20.58 -22.19
N GLU A 507 -20.94 20.95 -23.30
CA GLU A 507 -21.89 20.06 -23.98
C GLU A 507 -21.25 18.75 -24.45
N LEU A 508 -20.01 18.79 -24.94
CA LEU A 508 -19.27 17.60 -25.37
C LEU A 508 -18.87 16.72 -24.18
N VAL A 509 -18.49 17.30 -23.07
CA VAL A 509 -18.19 16.58 -21.82
C VAL A 509 -19.45 15.86 -21.31
N ASP A 510 -20.57 16.57 -21.27
CA ASP A 510 -21.85 15.97 -20.86
C ASP A 510 -22.32 14.89 -21.86
N ALA A 511 -22.13 15.10 -23.16
CA ALA A 511 -22.42 14.09 -24.17
C ALA A 511 -21.61 12.82 -23.96
N LEU A 512 -20.31 12.94 -23.61
CA LEU A 512 -19.47 11.77 -23.28
C LEU A 512 -19.95 11.06 -22.02
N ALA A 513 -20.19 11.80 -20.94
CA ALA A 513 -20.67 11.23 -19.68
C ALA A 513 -22.00 10.50 -19.86
N ASN A 514 -22.90 11.08 -20.67
CA ASN A 514 -24.18 10.47 -21.02
C ASN A 514 -24.00 9.20 -21.87
N ALA A 515 -23.09 9.24 -22.86
CA ALA A 515 -22.83 8.07 -23.70
C ALA A 515 -22.26 6.89 -22.89
N VAL A 516 -21.41 7.16 -21.89
CA VAL A 516 -20.93 6.13 -20.95
C VAL A 516 -22.07 5.53 -20.13
N TYR A 517 -22.94 6.37 -19.60
CA TYR A 517 -24.13 5.94 -18.86
C TYR A 517 -25.06 5.07 -19.73
N ASP A 518 -25.38 5.54 -20.94
CA ASP A 518 -26.25 4.83 -21.87
C ASP A 518 -25.65 3.48 -22.30
N LEU A 519 -24.34 3.41 -22.49
CA LEU A 519 -23.66 2.17 -22.80
C LEU A 519 -23.80 1.16 -21.66
N GLY A 520 -23.57 1.57 -20.40
CA GLY A 520 -23.77 0.73 -19.22
C GLY A 520 -25.21 0.17 -19.13
N CYS A 521 -26.22 1.04 -19.25
CA CYS A 521 -27.61 0.62 -19.29
C CYS A 521 -27.90 -0.36 -20.43
N SER A 522 -27.34 -0.11 -21.63
CA SER A 522 -27.57 -0.94 -22.81
C SER A 522 -27.07 -2.38 -22.70
N ILE A 523 -26.15 -2.66 -21.77
CA ILE A 523 -25.59 -3.99 -21.50
C ILE A 523 -26.11 -4.59 -20.19
N GLY A 524 -27.13 -3.95 -19.58
CA GLY A 524 -27.82 -4.47 -18.41
C GLY A 524 -27.19 -4.12 -17.06
N ILE A 525 -26.38 -3.06 -16.98
CA ILE A 525 -25.87 -2.55 -15.72
C ILE A 525 -26.81 -1.46 -15.19
N ASP A 526 -27.34 -1.64 -13.99
CA ASP A 526 -28.02 -0.57 -13.25
C ASP A 526 -26.98 0.43 -12.76
N MET A 527 -27.03 1.65 -13.32
CA MET A 527 -25.96 2.65 -13.23
C MET A 527 -26.06 3.52 -11.97
N ASN A 528 -26.42 2.93 -10.82
CA ASN A 528 -26.39 3.58 -9.53
C ASN A 528 -26.10 2.57 -8.39
N LEU A 529 -25.58 3.06 -7.25
CA LEU A 529 -25.19 2.20 -6.12
C LEU A 529 -26.40 1.61 -5.38
N LYS A 530 -27.52 2.32 -5.34
CA LYS A 530 -28.75 1.89 -4.67
C LYS A 530 -29.30 0.62 -5.31
N SER A 531 -29.35 0.56 -6.64
CA SER A 531 -29.78 -0.63 -7.39
C SER A 531 -28.81 -1.81 -7.26
N GLN A 532 -27.58 -1.57 -6.83
CA GLN A 532 -26.60 -2.62 -6.49
C GLN A 532 -26.77 -3.14 -5.04
N GLY A 533 -27.80 -2.71 -4.32
CA GLY A 533 -28.11 -3.19 -2.97
C GLY A 533 -27.45 -2.37 -1.84
N VAL A 534 -26.84 -1.23 -2.13
CA VAL A 534 -26.30 -0.34 -1.09
C VAL A 534 -27.47 0.40 -0.44
N THR A 535 -27.67 0.18 0.87
CA THR A 535 -28.69 0.92 1.63
C THR A 535 -28.19 2.30 2.01
N GLU A 536 -29.11 3.24 2.24
CA GLU A 536 -28.78 4.60 2.66
C GLU A 536 -28.02 4.62 4.00
N GLU A 537 -28.41 3.73 4.93
CA GLU A 537 -27.74 3.57 6.24
C GLU A 537 -26.30 3.09 6.07
N LEU A 538 -26.06 2.09 5.21
CA LEU A 538 -24.72 1.59 4.91
C LEU A 538 -23.86 2.68 4.27
N LEU A 539 -24.42 3.41 3.28
CA LEU A 539 -23.73 4.53 2.65
C LEU A 539 -23.31 5.58 3.70
N HIS A 540 -24.25 6.08 4.50
CA HIS A 540 -23.96 7.13 5.49
C HIS A 540 -22.96 6.70 6.56
N SER A 541 -22.97 5.43 6.96
CA SER A 541 -22.04 4.92 7.98
C SER A 541 -20.60 4.73 7.46
N THR A 542 -20.41 4.60 6.16
CA THR A 542 -19.11 4.21 5.56
C THR A 542 -18.48 5.28 4.67
N ILE A 543 -19.27 6.21 4.13
CA ILE A 543 -18.86 7.12 3.05
C ILE A 543 -17.64 8.00 3.42
N ASP A 544 -17.58 8.51 4.66
CA ASP A 544 -16.47 9.37 5.10
C ASP A 544 -15.15 8.57 5.08
N ARG A 545 -15.16 7.37 5.64
CA ARG A 545 -14.00 6.46 5.61
C ARG A 545 -13.63 6.05 4.19
N MET A 546 -14.62 5.78 3.31
CA MET A 546 -14.35 5.42 1.91
C MET A 546 -13.72 6.57 1.14
N ALA A 547 -14.18 7.81 1.35
CA ALA A 547 -13.60 8.99 0.72
C ALA A 547 -12.16 9.27 1.17
N GLU A 548 -11.86 9.10 2.47
CA GLU A 548 -10.49 9.20 3.00
C GLU A 548 -9.56 8.14 2.39
N LEU A 549 -10.00 6.89 2.37
CA LEU A 549 -9.22 5.79 1.78
C LEU A 549 -9.02 5.96 0.26
N ALA A 550 -10.02 6.50 -0.46
CA ALA A 550 -9.90 6.80 -1.88
C ALA A 550 -8.92 7.95 -2.14
N PHE A 551 -8.91 8.97 -1.28
CA PHE A 551 -7.92 10.04 -1.35
C PHE A 551 -6.48 9.51 -1.23
N GLU A 552 -6.25 8.53 -0.36
CA GLU A 552 -4.95 7.90 -0.17
C GLU A 552 -4.59 6.83 -1.22
N ASP A 553 -5.49 6.52 -2.14
CA ASP A 553 -5.27 5.50 -3.16
C ASP A 553 -4.19 5.93 -4.17
N GLN A 554 -3.42 4.95 -4.66
CA GLN A 554 -2.32 5.18 -5.58
C GLN A 554 -2.79 5.82 -6.90
N CYS A 555 -4.00 5.50 -7.38
CA CYS A 555 -4.53 6.02 -8.64
C CYS A 555 -4.88 7.52 -8.56
N THR A 556 -5.18 8.05 -7.39
CA THR A 556 -5.48 9.48 -7.18
C THR A 556 -4.35 10.39 -7.64
N THR A 557 -3.10 9.92 -7.54
CA THR A 557 -1.91 10.72 -7.88
C THR A 557 -1.77 11.05 -9.37
N ALA A 558 -2.45 10.32 -10.25
CA ALA A 558 -2.39 10.54 -11.70
C ALA A 558 -3.66 11.22 -12.25
N ASN A 559 -4.65 11.49 -11.39
CA ASN A 559 -5.88 12.18 -11.79
C ASN A 559 -5.57 13.61 -12.27
N PRO A 560 -6.25 14.12 -13.32
CA PRO A 560 -5.98 15.45 -13.87
C PRO A 560 -6.32 16.61 -12.92
N LYS A 561 -7.09 16.34 -11.88
CA LYS A 561 -7.50 17.29 -10.85
C LYS A 561 -7.28 16.67 -9.47
N GLU A 562 -6.53 17.34 -8.60
CA GLU A 562 -6.32 16.87 -7.23
C GLU A 562 -7.61 17.04 -6.41
N PRO A 563 -8.24 15.95 -5.93
CA PRO A 563 -9.50 16.05 -5.21
C PRO A 563 -9.31 16.45 -3.74
N LEU A 564 -10.37 17.03 -3.15
CA LEU A 564 -10.59 17.06 -1.72
C LEU A 564 -11.33 15.79 -1.28
N ILE A 565 -11.19 15.38 -0.03
CA ILE A 565 -11.96 14.25 0.54
C ILE A 565 -13.45 14.51 0.42
N SER A 566 -13.89 15.76 0.69
CA SER A 566 -15.30 16.17 0.54
C SER A 566 -15.81 16.12 -0.91
N GLU A 567 -14.93 16.31 -1.89
CA GLU A 567 -15.30 16.22 -3.31
C GLU A 567 -15.45 14.75 -3.73
N LEU A 568 -14.58 13.86 -3.24
CA LEU A 568 -14.71 12.41 -3.44
C LEU A 568 -16.01 11.89 -2.80
N LYS A 569 -16.31 12.32 -1.58
CA LYS A 569 -17.59 12.04 -0.92
C LYS A 569 -18.77 12.48 -1.79
N GLY A 570 -18.76 13.71 -2.31
CA GLY A 570 -19.81 14.20 -3.19
C GLY A 570 -19.95 13.45 -4.52
N ILE A 571 -18.88 12.80 -5.03
CA ILE A 571 -18.97 11.91 -6.20
C ILE A 571 -19.73 10.63 -5.83
N ILE A 572 -19.42 10.01 -4.69
CA ILE A 572 -20.08 8.81 -4.20
C ILE A 572 -21.57 9.07 -3.93
N GLU A 573 -21.90 10.20 -3.28
CA GLU A 573 -23.29 10.61 -3.02
C GLU A 573 -24.10 10.76 -4.31
N ARG A 574 -23.54 11.41 -5.35
CA ARG A 574 -24.20 11.56 -6.66
C ARG A 574 -24.37 10.24 -7.40
N ALA A 575 -23.49 9.26 -7.16
CA ALA A 575 -23.60 7.94 -7.78
C ALA A 575 -24.60 7.02 -7.05
N TYR A 576 -25.15 7.43 -5.91
CA TYR A 576 -25.99 6.58 -5.07
C TYR A 576 -27.33 6.24 -5.72
N ASP A 577 -28.11 7.25 -6.14
CA ASP A 577 -29.46 7.08 -6.68
C ASP A 577 -29.66 7.81 -8.03
N TYR A 578 -28.56 8.10 -8.72
CA TYR A 578 -28.58 8.81 -9.98
C TYR A 578 -29.36 8.03 -11.04
N GLU A 579 -30.40 8.66 -11.58
CA GLU A 579 -31.14 8.25 -12.77
C GLU A 579 -31.07 9.41 -13.78
N ARG A 580 -30.79 9.06 -15.05
CA ARG A 580 -30.72 10.03 -16.13
C ARG A 580 -32.09 10.30 -16.74
#